data_24b8c24e0caa9c0e3727743d47795670
#
_entry.id   24b8c24e0caa9c0e3727743d47795670
#
_cell.length_a   1.000
_cell.length_b   1.000
_cell.length_c   1.000
_cell.angle_alpha   90.00
_cell.angle_beta   90.00
_cell.angle_gamma   90.00
#
_symmetry.space_group_name_H-M   'P 1'
#
loop_
_entity.id
_entity.type
_entity.pdbx_description
1 polymer ?
#
loop_
_entity_poly.entity_id
_entity_poly.type
_entity_poly.pdbx_seq_one_letter_code
_entity_poly.pdbx_strand_id
1 'polypeptide(L)'
;DNLGYDQAIRPGEVNWMTAGKGIVHSERTDPLTKSRGGPMHGMQAWVALPAEAEEIDPSFVHLGEDAQPTYENGGLFARLVAGEAYGAKADAPVSSPLFYIHWELQPGVRTAPPAARGSGGVNERALYVAKGSIEVGDRAFHEGQMVVLSPDAEPTVKALTQATVMVLGGEPVGE
;
A
#
# COMPACT_ATOMS: atom_id res chain seq x y z
N ASP A 1 -11.57 3.64 -18.18
CA ASP A 1 -10.66 2.67 -18.79
C ASP A 1 -11.29 1.99 -20.00
N ASN A 2 -10.56 1.14 -20.70
CA ASN A 2 -11.07 0.40 -21.86
C ASN A 2 -12.03 -0.75 -21.52
N LEU A 3 -12.23 -1.07 -20.25
CA LEU A 3 -13.26 -2.02 -19.79
C LEU A 3 -14.62 -1.33 -19.57
N GLY A 4 -14.67 0.00 -19.72
CA GLY A 4 -15.89 0.80 -19.57
C GLY A 4 -16.11 1.39 -18.18
N TYR A 5 -15.15 1.28 -17.27
CA TYR A 5 -15.27 1.90 -15.96
C TYR A 5 -14.94 3.40 -16.02
N ASP A 6 -15.81 4.19 -15.42
CA ASP A 6 -15.61 5.61 -15.10
C ASP A 6 -15.90 5.78 -13.61
N GLN A 7 -14.83 5.73 -12.80
CA GLN A 7 -14.92 5.64 -11.36
C GLN A 7 -14.16 6.78 -10.69
N ALA A 8 -14.90 7.59 -9.91
CA ALA A 8 -14.25 8.55 -9.03
C ALA A 8 -13.52 7.84 -7.88
N ILE A 9 -12.37 8.38 -7.48
CA ILE A 9 -11.63 7.97 -6.29
C ILE A 9 -11.56 9.13 -5.30
N ARG A 10 -11.88 8.87 -4.04
CA ARG A 10 -11.86 9.84 -2.94
C ARG A 10 -10.81 9.46 -1.89
N PRO A 11 -10.46 10.36 -0.99
CA PRO A 11 -9.56 10.04 0.11
C PRO A 11 -10.02 8.78 0.86
N GLY A 12 -9.09 7.86 1.11
CA GLY A 12 -9.37 6.59 1.77
C GLY A 12 -9.85 5.46 0.86
N GLU A 13 -10.23 5.75 -0.38
CA GLU A 13 -10.68 4.75 -1.35
C GLU A 13 -9.51 4.16 -2.15
N VAL A 14 -9.74 3.00 -2.75
CA VAL A 14 -8.75 2.29 -3.58
C VAL A 14 -9.37 1.89 -4.90
N ASN A 15 -8.68 2.21 -5.99
CA ASN A 15 -8.92 1.61 -7.30
C ASN A 15 -7.84 0.56 -7.53
N TRP A 16 -8.24 -0.71 -7.61
CA TRP A 16 -7.34 -1.82 -7.87
C TRP A 16 -7.52 -2.33 -9.28
N MET A 17 -6.42 -2.34 -10.03
CA MET A 17 -6.39 -2.72 -11.43
C MET A 17 -5.47 -3.91 -11.61
N THR A 18 -6.00 -5.00 -12.15
CA THR A 18 -5.19 -6.12 -12.60
C THR A 18 -5.07 -6.02 -14.12
N ALA A 19 -3.88 -5.71 -14.61
CA ALA A 19 -3.69 -5.42 -16.04
C ALA A 19 -3.79 -6.68 -16.92
N GLY A 20 -3.21 -7.80 -16.48
CA GLY A 20 -3.21 -9.03 -17.28
C GLY A 20 -2.75 -8.77 -18.72
N LYS A 21 -3.52 -9.23 -19.70
CA LYS A 21 -3.28 -9.00 -21.14
C LYS A 21 -3.20 -7.53 -21.57
N GLY A 22 -3.57 -6.62 -20.70
CA GLY A 22 -3.46 -5.18 -20.90
C GLY A 22 -4.74 -4.43 -20.55
N ILE A 23 -4.56 -3.28 -19.89
CA ILE A 23 -5.62 -2.32 -19.60
C ILE A 23 -5.11 -0.92 -19.90
N VAL A 24 -5.91 -0.12 -20.57
CA VAL A 24 -5.64 1.28 -20.86
C VAL A 24 -6.58 2.15 -20.05
N HIS A 25 -6.05 3.11 -19.34
CA HIS A 25 -6.84 4.03 -18.52
C HIS A 25 -6.32 5.47 -18.60
N SER A 26 -7.12 6.38 -18.10
CA SER A 26 -6.70 7.76 -17.87
C SER A 26 -7.24 8.22 -16.51
N GLU A 27 -6.45 9.00 -15.80
CA GLU A 27 -6.86 9.67 -14.57
C GLU A 27 -7.08 11.14 -14.85
N ARG A 28 -8.24 11.66 -14.42
CA ARG A 28 -8.63 13.04 -14.67
C ARG A 28 -9.21 13.65 -13.41
N THR A 29 -8.72 14.82 -13.07
CA THR A 29 -9.35 15.65 -12.04
C THR A 29 -10.68 16.19 -12.58
N ASP A 30 -11.74 16.11 -11.81
CA ASP A 30 -13.03 16.68 -12.21
C ASP A 30 -12.91 18.20 -12.48
N PRO A 31 -13.74 18.75 -13.42
CA PRO A 31 -13.60 20.14 -13.84
C PRO A 31 -13.76 21.15 -12.70
N LEU A 32 -14.59 20.88 -11.70
CA LEU A 32 -14.81 21.82 -10.58
C LEU A 32 -13.60 21.84 -9.67
N THR A 33 -13.07 20.69 -9.28
CA THR A 33 -11.84 20.60 -8.50
C THR A 33 -10.66 21.22 -9.25
N LYS A 34 -10.55 20.95 -10.54
CA LYS A 34 -9.51 21.57 -11.40
C LYS A 34 -9.63 23.10 -11.43
N SER A 35 -10.84 23.64 -11.51
CA SER A 35 -11.04 25.09 -11.57
C SER A 35 -10.78 25.81 -10.25
N ARG A 36 -11.03 25.14 -9.13
CA ARG A 36 -10.80 25.69 -7.78
C ARG A 36 -9.33 25.58 -7.36
N GLY A 37 -8.60 24.65 -7.94
CA GLY A 37 -7.30 24.25 -7.45
C GLY A 37 -7.39 23.52 -6.12
N GLY A 38 -6.25 23.15 -5.57
CA GLY A 38 -6.16 22.49 -4.26
C GLY A 38 -5.10 21.40 -4.24
N PRO A 39 -4.72 20.92 -3.05
CA PRO A 39 -3.79 19.82 -2.93
C PRO A 39 -4.44 18.54 -3.44
N MET A 40 -3.69 17.77 -4.21
CA MET A 40 -4.00 16.39 -4.55
C MET A 40 -2.90 15.51 -3.97
N HIS A 41 -3.28 14.55 -3.16
CA HIS A 41 -2.35 13.61 -2.56
C HIS A 41 -2.89 12.19 -2.74
N GLY A 42 -2.18 11.38 -3.48
CA GLY A 42 -2.49 9.99 -3.74
C GLY A 42 -1.22 9.17 -3.87
N MET A 43 -1.35 7.86 -3.76
CA MET A 43 -0.27 6.93 -3.94
C MET A 43 -0.65 5.93 -5.02
N GLN A 44 0.22 5.76 -6.00
CA GLN A 44 0.11 4.69 -6.99
C GLN A 44 1.23 3.69 -6.73
N ALA A 45 0.87 2.42 -6.59
CA ALA A 45 1.81 1.33 -6.43
C ALA A 45 1.64 0.34 -7.59
N TRP A 46 2.75 -0.23 -8.03
CA TRP A 46 2.77 -1.31 -9.00
C TRP A 46 3.09 -2.60 -8.28
N VAL A 47 2.30 -3.64 -8.57
CA VAL A 47 2.46 -4.98 -8.01
C VAL A 47 2.70 -5.92 -9.18
N ALA A 48 3.83 -6.65 -9.16
CA ALA A 48 4.13 -7.64 -10.19
C ALA A 48 3.13 -8.80 -10.10
N LEU A 49 2.67 -9.27 -11.25
CA LEU A 49 1.93 -10.52 -11.36
C LEU A 49 2.91 -11.69 -11.44
N PRO A 50 2.60 -12.83 -10.82
CA PRO A 50 3.35 -14.05 -11.09
C PRO A 50 3.16 -14.49 -12.55
N ALA A 51 4.13 -15.21 -13.11
CA ALA A 51 4.17 -15.56 -14.55
C ALA A 51 2.87 -16.21 -15.06
N GLU A 52 2.23 -17.05 -14.25
CA GLU A 52 0.97 -17.70 -14.59
C GLU A 52 -0.24 -16.76 -14.64
N ALA A 53 -0.11 -15.55 -14.08
CA ALA A 53 -1.17 -14.54 -14.06
C ALA A 53 -0.89 -13.34 -14.97
N GLU A 54 0.23 -13.28 -15.67
CA GLU A 54 0.58 -12.15 -16.54
C GLU A 54 -0.41 -11.98 -17.72
N GLU A 55 -0.96 -13.10 -18.24
CA GLU A 55 -1.83 -13.12 -19.40
C GLU A 55 -3.32 -13.39 -19.06
N ILE A 56 -3.73 -13.20 -17.80
CA ILE A 56 -5.15 -13.30 -17.42
C ILE A 56 -5.96 -12.14 -17.99
N ASP A 57 -7.27 -12.26 -17.98
CA ASP A 57 -8.13 -11.16 -18.41
C ASP A 57 -8.01 -9.96 -17.47
N PRO A 58 -7.97 -8.74 -18.00
CA PRO A 58 -7.87 -7.54 -17.17
C PRO A 58 -9.12 -7.34 -16.31
N SER A 59 -8.93 -6.77 -15.13
CA SER A 59 -10.04 -6.47 -14.23
C SER A 59 -9.82 -5.16 -13.49
N PHE A 60 -10.93 -4.57 -13.02
CA PHE A 60 -10.94 -3.36 -12.21
C PHE A 60 -11.91 -3.54 -11.03
N VAL A 61 -11.46 -3.16 -9.84
CA VAL A 61 -12.28 -3.15 -8.63
C VAL A 61 -12.10 -1.82 -7.91
N HIS A 62 -13.22 -1.21 -7.53
CA HIS A 62 -13.23 -0.05 -6.64
C HIS A 62 -13.61 -0.49 -5.23
N LEU A 63 -12.81 -0.08 -4.25
CA LEU A 63 -13.02 -0.37 -2.84
C LEU A 63 -13.21 0.95 -2.08
N GLY A 64 -14.39 1.12 -1.51
CA GLY A 64 -14.69 2.24 -0.63
C GLY A 64 -13.86 2.20 0.66
N GLU A 65 -13.82 3.32 1.35
CA GLU A 65 -13.08 3.44 2.60
C GLU A 65 -13.50 2.39 3.64
N ASP A 66 -14.81 2.15 3.79
CA ASP A 66 -15.37 1.22 4.76
C ASP A 66 -15.15 -0.26 4.42
N ALA A 67 -14.78 -0.57 3.17
CA ALA A 67 -14.49 -1.92 2.72
C ALA A 67 -13.08 -2.39 3.10
N GLN A 68 -12.22 -1.49 3.59
CA GLN A 68 -10.84 -1.80 3.91
C GLN A 68 -10.69 -2.11 5.40
N PRO A 69 -10.15 -3.29 5.77
CA PRO A 69 -9.92 -3.62 7.17
C PRO A 69 -9.00 -2.63 7.86
N THR A 70 -9.34 -2.25 9.08
CA THR A 70 -8.54 -1.35 9.91
C THR A 70 -8.07 -2.03 11.19
N TYR A 71 -6.96 -1.54 11.72
CA TYR A 71 -6.38 -1.97 12.99
C TYR A 71 -5.87 -0.75 13.74
N GLU A 72 -6.18 -0.67 15.03
CA GLU A 72 -5.72 0.40 15.91
C GLU A 72 -5.06 -0.15 17.16
N ASN A 73 -3.91 0.40 17.51
CA ASN A 73 -3.21 0.05 18.74
C ASN A 73 -2.21 1.15 19.14
N GLY A 74 -2.37 1.69 20.35
CA GLY A 74 -1.36 2.54 21.01
C GLY A 74 -0.87 3.74 20.21
N GLY A 75 -1.73 4.36 19.39
CA GLY A 75 -1.38 5.51 18.53
C GLY A 75 -0.92 5.14 17.12
N LEU A 76 -0.98 3.86 16.76
CA LEU A 76 -0.95 3.37 15.39
C LEU A 76 -2.40 3.21 14.90
N PHE A 77 -2.72 3.82 13.77
CA PHE A 77 -3.84 3.42 12.92
C PHE A 77 -3.28 2.77 11.66
N ALA A 78 -3.80 1.61 11.29
CA ALA A 78 -3.42 0.89 10.09
C ALA A 78 -4.66 0.55 9.26
N ARG A 79 -4.58 0.76 7.94
CA ARG A 79 -5.60 0.36 6.97
C ARG A 79 -4.98 -0.62 6.00
N LEU A 80 -5.55 -1.80 5.89
CA LEU A 80 -5.09 -2.84 4.98
C LEU A 80 -5.68 -2.59 3.58
N VAL A 81 -4.85 -2.12 2.67
CA VAL A 81 -5.22 -1.78 1.29
C VAL A 81 -5.34 -3.03 0.42
N ALA A 82 -4.40 -3.96 0.56
CA ALA A 82 -4.39 -5.21 -0.19
C ALA A 82 -3.70 -6.34 0.59
N GLY A 83 -4.07 -7.57 0.30
CA GLY A 83 -3.48 -8.78 0.88
C GLY A 83 -3.94 -9.09 2.30
N GLU A 84 -3.03 -9.61 3.13
CA GLU A 84 -3.35 -10.10 4.47
C GLU A 84 -2.39 -9.55 5.52
N ALA A 85 -2.94 -8.93 6.58
CA ALA A 85 -2.19 -8.47 7.75
C ALA A 85 -3.10 -8.33 8.97
N TYR A 86 -2.53 -8.31 10.18
CA TYR A 86 -3.24 -8.12 11.46
C TYR A 86 -4.43 -9.08 11.67
N GLY A 87 -4.37 -10.27 11.08
CA GLY A 87 -5.47 -11.25 11.15
C GLY A 87 -6.67 -10.96 10.25
N ALA A 88 -6.56 -9.96 9.37
CA ALA A 88 -7.57 -9.58 8.39
C ALA A 88 -7.07 -9.80 6.96
N LYS A 89 -8.02 -9.85 6.02
CA LYS A 89 -7.80 -9.93 4.59
C LYS A 89 -8.55 -8.80 3.89
N ALA A 90 -7.88 -8.09 3.00
CA ALA A 90 -8.49 -7.07 2.15
C ALA A 90 -9.18 -7.69 0.94
N ASP A 91 -10.22 -7.01 0.43
CA ASP A 91 -11.01 -7.46 -0.72
C ASP A 91 -10.32 -7.20 -2.08
N ALA A 92 -9.20 -6.47 -2.11
CA ALA A 92 -8.42 -6.26 -3.33
C ALA A 92 -7.94 -7.62 -3.87
N PRO A 93 -8.24 -7.98 -5.15
CA PRO A 93 -7.84 -9.27 -5.70
C PRO A 93 -6.34 -9.29 -5.94
N VAL A 94 -5.61 -10.10 -5.20
CA VAL A 94 -4.16 -10.29 -5.32
C VAL A 94 -3.84 -11.66 -5.90
N SER A 95 -2.80 -11.73 -6.74
CA SER A 95 -2.37 -12.97 -7.42
C SER A 95 -1.19 -13.66 -6.71
N SER A 96 -0.64 -13.05 -5.68
CA SER A 96 0.45 -13.61 -4.86
C SER A 96 0.27 -13.20 -3.39
N PRO A 97 0.85 -13.91 -2.44
CA PRO A 97 0.86 -13.49 -1.04
C PRO A 97 1.56 -12.16 -0.86
N LEU A 98 0.84 -11.17 -0.35
CA LEU A 98 1.38 -9.83 -0.09
C LEU A 98 0.59 -9.12 1.01
N PHE A 99 1.10 -7.97 1.43
CA PHE A 99 0.35 -6.94 2.13
C PHE A 99 0.74 -5.55 1.63
N TYR A 100 -0.23 -4.67 1.53
CA TYR A 100 -0.05 -3.24 1.31
C TYR A 100 -0.88 -2.49 2.33
N ILE A 101 -0.23 -1.69 3.18
CA ILE A 101 -0.84 -1.10 4.37
C ILE A 101 -0.52 0.39 4.41
N HIS A 102 -1.52 1.19 4.71
CA HIS A 102 -1.39 2.59 5.08
C HIS A 102 -1.33 2.70 6.60
N TRP A 103 -0.25 3.24 7.14
CA TRP A 103 -0.08 3.56 8.55
C TRP A 103 -0.21 5.05 8.81
N GLU A 104 -0.92 5.40 9.87
CA GLU A 104 -0.83 6.69 10.54
C GLU A 104 -0.25 6.49 11.94
N LEU A 105 0.83 7.19 12.24
CA LEU A 105 1.58 7.05 13.47
C LEU A 105 1.58 8.37 14.24
N GLN A 106 1.15 8.31 15.50
CA GLN A 106 1.34 9.44 16.42
C GLN A 106 2.82 9.58 16.80
N PRO A 107 3.30 10.79 17.12
CA PRO A 107 4.68 11.01 17.54
C PRO A 107 5.05 10.11 18.73
N GLY A 108 6.23 9.48 18.65
CA GLY A 108 6.75 8.59 19.68
C GLY A 108 6.27 7.15 19.65
N VAL A 109 5.25 6.85 18.84
CA VAL A 109 4.76 5.47 18.65
C VAL A 109 5.89 4.57 18.15
N ARG A 110 5.98 3.37 18.72
CA ARG A 110 6.87 2.29 18.28
C ARG A 110 6.04 1.13 17.79
N THR A 111 6.36 0.62 16.61
CA THR A 111 5.69 -0.52 15.99
C THR A 111 6.68 -1.32 15.14
N ALA A 112 6.24 -2.45 14.61
CA ALA A 112 6.99 -3.21 13.63
C ALA A 112 6.09 -3.53 12.42
N PRO A 113 6.64 -3.58 11.19
CA PRO A 113 5.87 -4.08 10.07
C PRO A 113 5.45 -5.53 10.32
N PRO A 114 4.31 -5.98 9.75
CA PRO A 114 3.95 -7.38 9.81
C PRO A 114 5.13 -8.24 9.34
N ALA A 115 5.32 -9.39 10.01
CA ALA A 115 6.23 -10.39 9.50
C ALA A 115 5.74 -10.80 8.12
N ALA A 116 6.62 -10.81 7.14
CA ALA A 116 6.25 -11.32 5.84
C ALA A 116 6.05 -12.84 5.97
N ARG A 117 5.03 -13.36 5.32
CA ARG A 117 4.68 -14.77 5.33
C ARG A 117 4.95 -15.33 3.95
N GLY A 118 5.84 -16.29 3.85
CA GLY A 118 6.13 -16.97 2.61
C GLY A 118 6.64 -18.38 2.83
N SER A 119 6.42 -19.25 1.86
CA SER A 119 6.82 -20.66 1.89
C SER A 119 8.33 -20.89 1.79
N GLY A 120 9.14 -19.85 1.70
CA GLY A 120 10.58 -19.95 1.54
C GLY A 120 11.41 -19.11 2.50
N GLY A 121 10.80 -18.37 3.41
CA GLY A 121 11.53 -17.49 4.35
C GLY A 121 12.20 -16.27 3.71
N VAL A 122 12.02 -16.05 2.41
CA VAL A 122 12.48 -14.84 1.72
C VAL A 122 11.32 -13.88 1.61
N ASN A 123 11.40 -12.81 2.37
CA ASN A 123 10.31 -11.88 2.51
C ASN A 123 10.78 -10.48 2.12
N GLU A 124 10.28 -9.98 1.03
CA GLU A 124 10.54 -8.60 0.61
C GLU A 124 9.63 -7.65 1.37
N ARG A 125 10.22 -6.65 2.02
CA ARG A 125 9.48 -5.63 2.77
C ARG A 125 10.09 -4.26 2.56
N ALA A 126 9.23 -3.27 2.48
CA ALA A 126 9.65 -1.88 2.41
C ALA A 126 8.70 -0.95 3.18
N LEU A 127 9.23 0.20 3.57
CA LEU A 127 8.52 1.29 4.22
C LEU A 127 8.74 2.55 3.39
N TYR A 128 7.68 3.19 2.92
CA TYR A 128 7.75 4.48 2.26
C TYR A 128 7.17 5.57 3.15
N VAL A 129 7.95 6.57 3.47
CA VAL A 129 7.51 7.71 4.29
C VAL A 129 6.76 8.69 3.40
N ALA A 130 5.43 8.60 3.41
CA ALA A 130 4.57 9.49 2.63
C ALA A 130 4.43 10.86 3.25
N LYS A 131 4.57 10.97 4.60
CA LYS A 131 4.56 12.23 5.35
C LYS A 131 5.27 12.07 6.67
N GLY A 132 5.92 13.13 7.13
CA GLY A 132 6.58 13.17 8.45
C GLY A 132 7.94 12.48 8.46
N SER A 133 8.29 11.88 9.60
CA SER A 133 9.60 11.25 9.82
C SER A 133 9.50 10.06 10.73
N ILE A 134 10.27 9.03 10.43
CA ILE A 134 10.38 7.81 11.23
C ILE A 134 11.86 7.49 11.52
N GLU A 135 12.10 6.69 12.52
CA GLU A 135 13.38 6.06 12.83
C GLU A 135 13.25 4.55 12.64
N VAL A 136 14.16 3.95 11.91
CA VAL A 136 14.25 2.50 11.70
C VAL A 136 15.68 2.07 12.08
N GLY A 137 15.79 1.26 13.13
CA GLY A 137 17.08 1.03 13.76
C GLY A 137 17.63 2.36 14.33
N ASP A 138 18.87 2.71 13.95
CA ASP A 138 19.53 3.95 14.38
C ASP A 138 19.49 5.06 13.31
N ARG A 139 18.63 4.93 12.30
CA ARG A 139 18.56 5.87 11.16
C ARG A 139 17.21 6.54 11.08
N ALA A 140 17.22 7.86 10.90
CA ALA A 140 16.03 8.64 10.59
C ALA A 140 15.76 8.64 9.08
N PHE A 141 14.48 8.56 8.73
CA PHE A 141 13.97 8.65 7.36
C PHE A 141 12.84 9.68 7.32
N HIS A 142 12.79 10.42 6.23
CA HIS A 142 11.92 11.57 6.05
C HIS A 142 10.98 11.37 4.86
N GLU A 143 10.02 12.26 4.73
CA GLU A 143 9.09 12.29 3.60
C GLU A 143 9.79 12.10 2.25
N GLY A 144 9.23 11.23 1.41
CA GLY A 144 9.77 10.86 0.10
C GLY A 144 10.84 9.78 0.13
N GLN A 145 11.24 9.27 1.30
CA GLN A 145 12.25 8.22 1.41
C GLN A 145 11.63 6.84 1.55
N MET A 146 12.28 5.85 0.96
CA MET A 146 11.93 4.43 1.07
C MET A 146 13.03 3.68 1.82
N VAL A 147 12.61 2.81 2.72
CA VAL A 147 13.47 1.86 3.43
C VAL A 147 13.16 0.46 2.93
N VAL A 148 14.09 -0.15 2.24
CA VAL A 148 14.00 -1.57 1.88
C VAL A 148 14.63 -2.38 3.02
N LEU A 149 13.89 -3.33 3.54
CA LEU A 149 14.34 -4.15 4.66
C LEU A 149 15.09 -5.39 4.15
N SER A 150 16.13 -5.78 4.86
CA SER A 150 16.73 -7.11 4.64
C SER A 150 15.71 -8.19 4.97
N PRO A 151 15.73 -9.34 4.28
CA PRO A 151 14.73 -10.40 4.46
C PRO A 151 14.48 -10.81 5.92
N ASP A 152 15.55 -10.98 6.70
CA ASP A 152 15.48 -11.42 8.10
C ASP A 152 15.41 -10.28 9.11
N ALA A 153 15.25 -9.03 8.64
CA ALA A 153 15.21 -7.88 9.54
C ALA A 153 13.89 -7.85 10.32
N GLU A 154 13.98 -7.68 11.63
CA GLU A 154 12.83 -7.41 12.50
C GLU A 154 12.94 -6.00 13.09
N PRO A 155 12.72 -4.96 12.26
CA PRO A 155 12.95 -3.60 12.70
C PRO A 155 11.86 -3.12 13.63
N THR A 156 12.26 -2.32 14.61
CA THR A 156 11.34 -1.41 15.29
C THR A 156 11.30 -0.10 14.49
N VAL A 157 10.12 0.34 14.17
CA VAL A 157 9.82 1.63 13.56
C VAL A 157 9.31 2.57 14.64
N LYS A 158 9.96 3.72 14.81
CA LYS A 158 9.52 4.76 15.74
C LYS A 158 9.14 6.02 14.98
N ALA A 159 7.95 6.53 15.23
CA ALA A 159 7.54 7.82 14.68
C ALA A 159 8.25 8.96 15.40
N LEU A 160 9.04 9.75 14.68
CA LEU A 160 9.69 10.94 15.21
C LEU A 160 8.76 12.15 15.22
N THR A 161 7.86 12.21 14.25
CA THR A 161 6.76 13.17 14.16
C THR A 161 5.46 12.40 13.93
N GLN A 162 4.31 13.09 13.81
CA GLN A 162 3.16 12.48 13.17
C GLN A 162 3.58 12.04 11.77
N ALA A 163 3.35 10.80 11.41
CA ALA A 163 3.84 10.24 10.15
C ALA A 163 2.78 9.38 9.45
N THR A 164 2.80 9.45 8.12
CA THR A 164 2.08 8.53 7.23
C THR A 164 3.10 7.66 6.52
N VAL A 165 2.96 6.36 6.64
CA VAL A 165 3.91 5.39 6.07
C VAL A 165 3.14 4.34 5.28
N MET A 166 3.55 4.11 4.03
CA MET A 166 3.08 2.97 3.26
C MET A 166 4.00 1.77 3.53
N VAL A 167 3.41 0.68 3.97
CA VAL A 167 4.12 -0.55 4.33
C VAL A 167 3.81 -1.61 3.30
N LEU A 168 4.84 -2.11 2.64
CA LEU A 168 4.73 -3.08 1.58
C LEU A 168 5.48 -4.35 1.96
N GLY A 169 4.92 -5.49 1.59
CA GLY A 169 5.60 -6.75 1.75
C GLY A 169 4.94 -7.86 0.96
N GLY A 170 5.73 -8.83 0.52
CA GLY A 170 5.24 -9.94 -0.27
C GLY A 170 6.29 -11.01 -0.48
N GLU A 171 5.86 -12.08 -1.14
CA GLU A 171 6.74 -13.12 -1.64
C GLU A 171 7.32 -12.69 -3.00
N PRO A 172 8.57 -13.04 -3.32
CA PRO A 172 9.10 -12.91 -4.67
C PRO A 172 8.23 -13.70 -5.65
N VAL A 173 7.85 -13.09 -6.76
CA VAL A 173 7.02 -13.75 -7.79
C VAL A 173 7.86 -14.47 -8.87
N GLY A 174 9.16 -14.52 -8.68
CA GLY A 174 10.10 -15.12 -9.63
C GLY A 174 10.52 -14.15 -10.75
N GLU A 175 11.40 -14.62 -11.63
CA GLU A 175 11.81 -13.97 -12.88
C GLU A 175 11.08 -14.62 -14.05
#